data_8aa9da704f10e8706932cab9eb6ba5b9
#
_entry.id   8aa9da704f10e8706932cab9eb6ba5b9
#
_cell.length_a   1.000
_cell.length_b   1.000
_cell.length_c   1.000
_cell.angle_alpha   90.00
_cell.angle_beta   90.00
_cell.angle_gamma   90.00
#
_symmetry.space_group_name_H-M   'P 1'
#
loop_
_entity.id
_entity.type
_entity.pdbx_description
1 polymer ?
#
loop_
_entity_poly.entity_id
_entity_poly.type
_entity_poly.pdbx_seq_one_letter_code
_entity_poly.pdbx_strand_id
1 'polypeptide(L)'
;MQIIYKKIAIDDLLNIESYIISQFNNKQAAQKLKSTIVNAIALLKDNPYLGPKMSDRFNVDTPLRYFVISKQLVFYNIKNDNIEIIRILDSRQDYLSLLF
;
A
#
# COMPACT_ATOMS: atom_id res chain seq x y z
N MET A 1 16.62 -5.38 -3.91
CA MET A 1 16.15 -4.61 -2.73
C MET A 1 15.24 -5.47 -1.86
N GLN A 2 15.30 -5.32 -0.56
CA GLN A 2 14.37 -5.97 0.35
C GLN A 2 13.12 -5.12 0.53
N ILE A 3 12.00 -5.81 0.75
CA ILE A 3 10.73 -5.14 1.07
C ILE A 3 10.50 -5.24 2.58
N ILE A 4 10.30 -4.11 3.21
CA ILE A 4 10.08 -4.00 4.65
C ILE A 4 8.73 -3.33 4.87
N TYR A 5 7.81 -4.03 5.53
CA TYR A 5 6.51 -3.48 5.90
C TYR A 5 6.64 -2.74 7.22
N LYS A 6 6.25 -1.48 7.26
CA LYS A 6 6.05 -0.79 8.52
C LYS A 6 4.88 -1.44 9.27
N LYS A 7 4.94 -1.44 10.60
CA LYS A 7 3.89 -2.04 11.42
C LYS A 7 2.51 -1.50 11.05
N ILE A 8 2.40 -0.19 10.86
CA ILE A 8 1.11 0.44 10.52
C ILE A 8 0.60 -0.03 9.16
N ALA A 9 1.48 -0.34 8.21
CA ALA A 9 1.08 -0.89 6.91
C ALA A 9 0.54 -2.31 7.06
N ILE A 10 1.12 -3.11 7.94
CA ILE A 10 0.60 -4.44 8.27
C ILE A 10 -0.78 -4.32 8.89
N ASP A 11 -0.96 -3.39 9.83
CA ASP A 11 -2.26 -3.13 10.44
C ASP A 11 -3.29 -2.70 9.39
N ASP A 12 -2.90 -1.85 8.44
CA ASP A 12 -3.77 -1.45 7.32
C ASP A 12 -4.24 -2.67 6.53
N LEU A 13 -3.32 -3.57 6.19
CA LEU A 13 -3.63 -4.78 5.42
C LEU A 13 -4.60 -5.69 6.15
N LEU A 14 -4.38 -5.88 7.46
CA LEU A 14 -5.27 -6.68 8.29
C LEU A 14 -6.65 -6.02 8.44
N ASN A 15 -6.70 -4.69 8.52
CA ASN A 15 -7.97 -3.96 8.60
C ASN A 15 -8.77 -4.09 7.29
N ILE A 16 -8.10 -4.07 6.14
CA ILE A 16 -8.75 -4.31 4.84
C ILE A 16 -9.37 -5.70 4.83
N GLU A 17 -8.64 -6.72 5.27
CA GLU A 17 -9.13 -8.09 5.35
C GLU A 17 -10.34 -8.19 6.27
N SER A 18 -10.25 -7.64 7.48
CA SER A 18 -11.33 -7.65 8.47
C SER A 18 -12.58 -6.94 7.94
N TYR A 19 -12.42 -5.83 7.24
CA TYR A 19 -13.53 -5.08 6.65
C TYR A 19 -14.29 -5.93 5.63
N ILE A 20 -13.56 -6.60 4.74
CA ILE A 20 -14.18 -7.46 3.72
C ILE A 20 -14.97 -8.61 4.37
N ILE A 21 -14.39 -9.22 5.40
CA ILE A 21 -15.05 -10.32 6.12
C ILE A 21 -16.32 -9.81 6.80
N SER A 22 -16.25 -8.66 7.49
CA SER A 22 -17.39 -8.15 8.25
C SER A 22 -18.51 -7.64 7.35
N GLN A 23 -18.19 -7.02 6.21
CA GLN A 23 -19.20 -6.43 5.31
C GLN A 23 -19.82 -7.46 4.38
N PHE A 24 -19.05 -8.44 3.93
CA PHE A 24 -19.50 -9.38 2.90
C PHE A 24 -19.54 -10.83 3.36
N ASN A 25 -19.14 -11.09 4.62
CA ASN A 25 -19.07 -12.44 5.18
C ASN A 25 -18.34 -13.42 4.23
N ASN A 26 -17.22 -12.98 3.66
CA ASN A 26 -16.51 -13.72 2.62
C ASN A 26 -15.01 -13.74 2.89
N LYS A 27 -14.56 -14.79 3.59
CA LYS A 27 -13.14 -14.99 3.90
C LYS A 27 -12.30 -15.20 2.66
N GLN A 28 -12.84 -15.89 1.65
CA GLN A 28 -12.10 -16.17 0.42
C GLN A 28 -11.81 -14.88 -0.34
N ALA A 29 -12.78 -13.99 -0.44
CA ALA A 29 -12.60 -12.70 -1.09
C ALA A 29 -11.55 -11.84 -0.34
N ALA A 30 -11.59 -11.86 0.99
CA ALA A 30 -10.64 -11.14 1.83
C ALA A 30 -9.21 -11.66 1.62
N GLN A 31 -9.03 -12.98 1.62
CA GLN A 31 -7.72 -13.60 1.40
C GLN A 31 -7.20 -13.35 -0.01
N LYS A 32 -8.08 -13.40 -1.01
CA LYS A 32 -7.72 -13.12 -2.39
C LYS A 32 -7.24 -11.67 -2.56
N LEU A 33 -7.93 -10.72 -1.97
CA LEU A 33 -7.52 -9.32 -2.03
C LEU A 33 -6.18 -9.11 -1.34
N LYS A 34 -5.99 -9.69 -0.16
CA LYS A 34 -4.73 -9.60 0.56
C LYS A 34 -3.58 -10.17 -0.28
N SER A 35 -3.76 -11.35 -0.87
CA SER A 35 -2.75 -11.97 -1.74
C SER A 35 -2.46 -11.09 -2.96
N THR A 36 -3.47 -10.51 -3.56
CA THR A 36 -3.32 -9.63 -4.72
C THR A 36 -2.45 -8.42 -4.36
N ILE A 37 -2.71 -7.81 -3.21
CA ILE A 37 -1.94 -6.66 -2.73
C ILE A 37 -0.48 -7.07 -2.44
N VAL A 38 -0.29 -8.15 -1.70
CA VAL A 38 1.06 -8.61 -1.32
C VAL A 38 1.87 -9.00 -2.55
N ASN A 39 1.26 -9.68 -3.52
CA ASN A 39 1.93 -10.06 -4.76
C ASN A 39 2.30 -8.85 -5.60
N ALA A 40 1.44 -7.84 -5.65
CA ALA A 40 1.75 -6.60 -6.35
C ALA A 40 2.92 -5.86 -5.68
N ILE A 41 2.94 -5.81 -4.36
CA ILE A 41 4.05 -5.22 -3.60
C ILE A 41 5.37 -5.96 -3.88
N ALA A 42 5.31 -7.29 -4.00
CA ALA A 42 6.51 -8.08 -4.27
C ALA A 42 7.19 -7.70 -5.59
N LEU A 43 6.45 -7.19 -6.57
CA LEU A 43 7.01 -6.73 -7.84
C LEU A 43 7.97 -5.56 -7.67
N LEU A 44 7.87 -4.82 -6.59
CA LEU A 44 8.75 -3.68 -6.31
C LEU A 44 10.20 -4.10 -6.10
N LYS A 45 10.46 -5.35 -5.73
CA LYS A 45 11.84 -5.85 -5.59
C LYS A 45 12.66 -5.62 -6.86
N ASP A 46 12.06 -5.91 -8.01
CA ASP A 46 12.71 -5.80 -9.31
C ASP A 46 12.33 -4.51 -10.04
N ASN A 47 11.31 -3.80 -9.57
CA ASN A 47 10.78 -2.60 -10.18
C ASN A 47 10.50 -1.52 -9.13
N PRO A 48 11.54 -1.03 -8.43
CA PRO A 48 11.31 -0.11 -7.29
C PRO A 48 10.68 1.22 -7.70
N TYR A 49 10.83 1.60 -8.97
CA TYR A 49 10.28 2.87 -9.50
C TYR A 49 8.94 2.67 -10.22
N LEU A 50 8.28 1.54 -9.99
CA LEU A 50 6.99 1.22 -10.61
C LEU A 50 5.94 2.29 -10.33
N GLY A 51 5.84 2.75 -9.08
CA GLY A 51 4.91 3.81 -8.70
C GLY A 51 5.51 5.19 -8.93
N PRO A 52 4.71 6.15 -9.41
CA PRO A 52 5.17 7.53 -9.54
C PRO A 52 5.42 8.17 -8.19
N LYS A 53 6.18 9.26 -8.19
CA LYS A 53 6.35 10.09 -7.00
C LYS A 53 5.05 10.80 -6.67
N MET A 54 4.70 10.85 -5.40
CA MET A 54 3.54 11.64 -4.95
C MET A 54 3.71 13.12 -5.29
N SER A 55 4.95 13.65 -5.21
CA SER A 55 5.23 15.04 -5.51
C SER A 55 4.92 15.44 -6.95
N ASP A 56 4.89 14.45 -7.89
CA ASP A 56 4.56 14.70 -9.29
C ASP A 56 3.05 14.77 -9.55
N ARG A 57 2.25 14.23 -8.65
CA ARG A 57 0.78 14.10 -8.82
C ARG A 57 -0.02 14.91 -7.81
N PHE A 58 0.56 15.19 -6.67
CA PHE A 58 -0.08 15.92 -5.58
C PHE A 58 0.78 17.11 -5.22
N ASN A 59 0.18 18.14 -4.65
CA ASN A 59 0.92 19.31 -4.22
C ASN A 59 1.52 19.08 -2.82
N VAL A 60 2.45 18.11 -2.75
CA VAL A 60 3.14 17.74 -1.51
C VAL A 60 4.63 17.56 -1.78
N ASP A 61 5.45 17.93 -0.82
CA ASP A 61 6.89 17.75 -0.88
C ASP A 61 7.26 16.51 -0.06
N THR A 62 7.44 15.38 -0.75
CA THR A 62 7.70 14.10 -0.10
C THR A 62 8.47 13.18 -1.04
N PRO A 63 9.34 12.30 -0.52
CA PRO A 63 10.00 11.28 -1.33
C PRO A 63 9.12 10.06 -1.60
N LEU A 64 7.91 10.01 -1.05
CA LEU A 64 7.04 8.84 -1.17
C LEU A 64 6.60 8.62 -2.61
N ARG A 65 6.50 7.33 -2.94
CA ARG A 65 5.91 6.83 -4.19
C ARG A 65 4.63 6.09 -3.85
N TYR A 66 3.78 5.89 -4.85
CA TYR A 66 2.54 5.15 -4.65
C TYR A 66 2.17 4.39 -5.91
N PHE A 67 1.36 3.35 -5.74
CA PHE A 67 0.66 2.73 -6.86
C PHE A 67 -0.70 2.25 -6.40
N VAL A 68 -1.58 2.04 -7.37
CA VAL A 68 -2.96 1.62 -7.10
C VAL A 68 -3.08 0.14 -7.44
N ILE A 69 -3.64 -0.63 -6.52
CA ILE A 69 -3.98 -2.02 -6.75
C ILE A 69 -5.41 -2.26 -6.25
N SER A 70 -6.31 -2.69 -7.13
CA SER A 70 -7.75 -2.69 -6.86
C SER A 70 -8.19 -1.27 -6.48
N LYS A 71 -8.76 -1.09 -5.30
CA LYS A 71 -9.18 0.21 -4.77
C LYS A 71 -8.25 0.71 -3.66
N GLN A 72 -7.09 0.10 -3.52
CA GLN A 72 -6.12 0.48 -2.49
C GLN A 72 -4.95 1.22 -3.11
N LEU A 73 -4.41 2.17 -2.35
CA LEU A 73 -3.17 2.83 -2.66
C LEU A 73 -2.08 2.31 -1.73
N VAL A 74 -0.98 1.88 -2.32
CA VAL A 74 0.20 1.45 -1.57
C VAL A 74 1.21 2.58 -1.62
N PHE A 75 1.56 3.12 -0.45
CA PHE A 75 2.54 4.19 -0.31
C PHE A 75 3.84 3.60 0.19
N TYR A 76 4.93 3.90 -0.51
CA TYR A 76 6.22 3.32 -0.18
C TYR A 76 7.36 4.33 -0.38
N ASN A 77 8.49 4.02 0.26
CA ASN A 77 9.70 4.82 0.19
C ASN A 77 10.88 3.91 -0.15
N ILE A 78 11.80 4.40 -0.95
CA ILE A 78 13.06 3.72 -1.25
C ILE A 78 14.13 4.35 -0.36
N LYS A 79 14.71 3.55 0.54
CA LYS A 79 15.65 4.06 1.53
C LYS A 79 16.68 2.97 1.85
N ASN A 80 17.97 3.31 1.74
CA ASN A 80 19.08 2.42 2.10
C ASN A 80 18.98 1.06 1.42
N ASP A 81 18.68 1.05 0.12
CA ASP A 81 18.49 -0.16 -0.70
C ASP A 81 17.33 -1.04 -0.25
N ASN A 82 16.43 -0.50 0.56
CA ASN A 82 15.21 -1.17 0.97
C ASN A 82 14.00 -0.41 0.43
N ILE A 83 12.92 -1.16 0.26
CA ILE A 83 11.61 -0.60 -0.06
C ILE A 83 10.77 -0.69 1.20
N GLU A 84 10.43 0.45 1.77
CA GLU A 84 9.62 0.52 2.99
C GLU A 84 8.18 0.75 2.60
N ILE A 85 7.30 -0.19 2.93
CA ILE A 85 5.86 -0.02 2.73
C ILE A 85 5.33 0.78 3.92
N ILE A 86 4.88 1.99 3.63
CA ILE A 86 4.52 2.98 4.65
C ILE A 86 3.05 2.85 5.07
N ARG A 87 2.14 2.84 4.08
CA ARG A 87 0.71 2.68 4.33
C ARG A 87 0.06 1.94 3.17
N ILE A 88 -1.06 1.28 3.45
CA ILE A 88 -1.94 0.66 2.45
C ILE A 88 -3.34 1.17 2.77
N LEU A 89 -3.86 2.10 1.97
CA LEU A 89 -5.08 2.83 2.27
C LEU A 89 -6.09 2.66 1.13
N ASP A 90 -7.37 2.65 1.49
CA ASP A 90 -8.44 2.66 0.50
C ASP A 90 -8.46 4.02 -0.21
N SER A 91 -8.71 4.00 -1.51
CA SER A 91 -8.72 5.22 -2.33
C SER A 91 -9.80 6.21 -1.91
N ARG A 92 -10.80 5.77 -1.14
CA ARG A 92 -11.88 6.63 -0.63
C ARG A 92 -11.52 7.31 0.70
N GLN A 93 -10.44 6.88 1.38
CA GLN A 93 -9.99 7.51 2.61
C GLN A 93 -9.28 8.83 2.30
N ASP A 94 -9.25 9.71 3.28
CA ASP A 94 -8.48 10.96 3.20
C ASP A 94 -7.00 10.63 3.47
N TYR A 95 -6.36 10.00 2.48
CA TYR A 95 -5.01 9.48 2.67
C TYR A 95 -3.97 10.58 2.84
N LEU A 96 -4.18 11.76 2.28
CA LEU A 96 -3.22 12.86 2.48
C LEU A 96 -3.16 13.26 3.96
N SER A 97 -4.31 13.33 4.64
CA SER A 97 -4.35 13.61 6.08
C SER A 97 -3.73 12.49 6.91
N LEU A 98 -3.89 11.24 6.46
CA LEU A 98 -3.34 10.08 7.17
C LEU A 98 -1.83 9.95 7.01
N LEU A 99 -1.27 10.45 5.89
CA LEU A 99 0.16 10.39 5.60
C LEU A 99 0.91 11.60 6.19
N PHE A 100 0.27 12.73 6.25
CA PHE A 100 0.85 14.02 6.60
C PHE A 100 -0.01 14.75 7.64
#